data_0c2f1c04af6fba5fa718cc50bcf414ab
#
_entry.id   0c2f1c04af6fba5fa718cc50bcf414ab
#
_cell.length_a   1.000
_cell.length_b   1.000
_cell.length_c   1.000
_cell.angle_alpha   90.00
_cell.angle_beta   90.00
_cell.angle_gamma   90.00
#
_symmetry.space_group_name_H-M   'P 1'
#
loop_
_entity.id
_entity.type
_entity.pdbx_description
1 polymer ?
#
loop_
_entity_poly.entity_id
_entity_poly.type
_entity_poly.pdbx_seq_one_letter_code
_entity_poly.pdbx_strand_id
1 'polypeptide(L)'
;MTAREETLTATRGTVPDTLTIGVVEDDASFLRALRRLLSGAGFSVATFASAEEFLASESAGATACLVLDVHLGGMSGFDLQQHLATAGTPIPTIFITAHDDPATRQRARSGVAYLRKPFREDALIGAIQQVLEGRGA
;
A
#
# COMPACT_ATOMS: atom_id res chain seq x y z
N MET A 1 23.31 22.60 18.15
CA MET A 1 22.72 22.25 18.07
C MET A 1 22.21 22.16 17.95
N THR A 2 22.37 21.67 17.63
CA THR A 2 21.70 21.24 17.45
C THR A 2 21.25 20.94 17.24
N ALA A 3 21.56 20.71 17.00
CA ALA A 3 20.91 20.13 16.81
C ALA A 3 20.59 19.86 16.50
N ARG A 4 20.77 19.75 16.52
CA ARG A 4 20.24 19.19 16.30
C ARG A 4 20.17 18.86 15.74
N GLU A 5 20.57 18.62 15.61
CA GLU A 5 20.27 18.17 15.28
C GLU A 5 20.11 17.76 14.88
N GLU A 6 20.40 17.84 15.08
CA GLU A 6 19.97 17.34 14.86
C GLU A 6 19.61 16.99 14.38
N THR A 7 19.88 17.14 14.46
CA THR A 7 19.33 16.64 14.08
C THR A 7 19.13 16.27 13.56
N LEU A 8 19.50 16.11 13.56
CA LEU A 8 19.13 15.48 13.18
C LEU A 8 18.98 14.99 12.74
N THR A 9 19.20 14.74 12.72
CA THR A 9 18.79 14.04 12.43
C THR A 9 18.39 13.66 12.08
N ALA A 10 18.69 13.65 12.01
CA ALA A 10 18.09 13.11 11.62
C ALA A 10 17.89 12.90 11.10
N THR A 11 18.14 12.76 10.94
CA THR A 11 17.77 12.26 10.52
C THR A 11 17.68 11.81 10.09
N ARG A 12 17.88 11.69 9.92
CA ARG A 12 17.78 10.92 9.53
C ARG A 12 17.40 10.59 8.78
N GLY A 13 18.27 10.73 8.05
CA GLY A 13 17.64 9.93 7.04
C GLY A 13 16.54 9.00 7.51
N THR A 14 16.01 9.28 8.59
CA THR A 14 14.91 8.49 9.12
C THR A 14 13.78 8.49 8.11
N VAL A 15 13.31 7.29 7.74
CA VAL A 15 12.14 7.17 6.88
C VAL A 15 10.95 7.70 7.68
N PRO A 16 10.30 8.74 7.22
CA PRO A 16 9.16 9.27 7.94
C PRO A 16 8.05 8.23 8.04
N ASP A 17 7.31 8.25 9.14
CA ASP A 17 6.16 7.37 9.30
C ASP A 17 5.16 7.57 8.17
N THR A 18 5.18 8.75 7.52
CA THR A 18 4.32 9.04 6.39
C THR A 18 4.62 8.17 5.17
N LEU A 19 5.74 7.43 5.16
CA LEU A 19 6.08 6.56 4.05
C LEU A 19 5.74 5.10 4.35
N THR A 20 4.68 4.86 5.06
CA THR A 20 4.23 3.52 5.38
C THR A 20 3.47 2.92 4.19
N ILE A 21 3.75 1.65 3.93
CA ILE A 21 3.01 0.88 2.92
C ILE A 21 1.87 0.17 3.64
N GLY A 22 0.64 0.43 3.21
CA GLY A 22 -0.51 -0.28 3.75
C GLY A 22 -0.81 -1.49 2.90
N VAL A 23 -1.04 -2.63 3.53
CA VAL A 23 -1.38 -3.87 2.82
C VAL A 23 -2.74 -4.33 3.32
N VAL A 24 -3.70 -4.47 2.41
CA VAL A 24 -5.05 -4.92 2.74
C VAL A 24 -5.32 -6.23 2.02
N GLU A 25 -5.47 -7.30 2.77
CA GLU A 25 -5.59 -8.66 2.24
C GLU A 25 -6.27 -9.54 3.28
N ASP A 26 -7.32 -10.25 2.89
CA ASP A 26 -8.09 -11.05 3.85
C ASP A 26 -7.56 -12.47 4.07
N ASP A 27 -6.64 -12.95 3.22
CA ASP A 27 -5.97 -14.23 3.45
C ASP A 27 -4.83 -13.99 4.44
N ALA A 28 -4.98 -14.51 5.66
CA ALA A 28 -4.05 -14.24 6.73
C ALA A 28 -2.63 -14.72 6.42
N SER A 29 -2.50 -15.87 5.77
CA SER A 29 -1.17 -16.40 5.42
C SER A 29 -0.49 -15.52 4.39
N PHE A 30 -1.22 -15.10 3.38
CA PHE A 30 -0.67 -14.25 2.34
C PHE A 30 -0.33 -12.87 2.89
N LEU A 31 -1.17 -12.35 3.76
CA LEU A 31 -0.91 -11.06 4.42
C LEU A 31 0.39 -11.09 5.21
N ARG A 32 0.62 -12.17 5.98
CA ARG A 32 1.87 -12.32 6.73
C ARG A 32 3.07 -12.42 5.80
N ALA A 33 2.91 -13.14 4.68
CA ALA A 33 4.00 -13.27 3.72
C ALA A 33 4.36 -11.93 3.10
N LEU A 34 3.35 -11.13 2.74
CA LEU A 34 3.58 -9.80 2.20
C LEU A 34 4.27 -8.89 3.21
N ARG A 35 3.81 -8.94 4.46
CA ARG A 35 4.44 -8.14 5.50
C ARG A 35 5.91 -8.48 5.64
N ARG A 36 6.23 -9.79 5.67
CA ARG A 36 7.61 -10.24 5.81
C ARG A 36 8.45 -9.80 4.61
N LEU A 37 7.90 -9.96 3.42
CA LEU A 37 8.59 -9.56 2.20
C LEU A 37 8.93 -8.08 2.20
N LEU A 38 7.94 -7.25 2.47
CA LEU A 38 8.12 -5.81 2.37
C LEU A 38 8.95 -5.25 3.51
N SER A 39 8.78 -5.79 4.72
CA SER A 39 9.63 -5.38 5.84
C SER A 39 11.08 -5.76 5.57
N GLY A 40 11.31 -6.94 5.00
CA GLY A 40 12.66 -7.38 4.64
C GLY A 40 13.29 -6.52 3.57
N ALA A 41 12.48 -5.89 2.74
CA ALA A 41 12.97 -4.98 1.70
C ALA A 41 13.21 -3.57 2.23
N GLY A 42 12.96 -3.33 3.51
CA GLY A 42 13.26 -2.03 4.12
C GLY A 42 12.06 -1.09 4.25
N PHE A 43 10.87 -1.53 3.86
CA PHE A 43 9.70 -0.66 3.95
C PHE A 43 9.08 -0.71 5.36
N SER A 44 8.48 0.40 5.76
CA SER A 44 7.61 0.42 6.92
C SER A 44 6.24 -0.07 6.46
N VAL A 45 5.68 -1.08 7.13
CA VAL A 45 4.49 -1.79 6.65
C VAL A 45 3.42 -1.85 7.73
N ALA A 46 2.20 -1.56 7.36
CA ALA A 46 1.03 -1.77 8.21
C ALA A 46 0.07 -2.70 7.46
N THR A 47 -0.47 -3.70 8.15
CA THR A 47 -1.30 -4.72 7.51
C THR A 47 -2.71 -4.69 8.07
N PHE A 48 -3.68 -4.99 7.19
CA PHE A 48 -5.10 -4.95 7.52
C PHE A 48 -5.79 -6.14 6.85
N ALA A 49 -6.69 -6.78 7.57
CA ALA A 49 -7.37 -7.96 7.07
C ALA A 49 -8.61 -7.60 6.24
N SER A 50 -9.03 -6.34 6.25
CA SER A 50 -10.21 -5.91 5.50
C SER A 50 -10.10 -4.42 5.19
N ALA A 51 -10.89 -3.98 4.21
CA ALA A 51 -10.97 -2.56 3.89
C ALA A 51 -11.55 -1.77 5.07
N GLU A 52 -12.54 -2.37 5.74
CA GLU A 52 -13.15 -1.73 6.90
C GLU A 52 -12.15 -1.50 8.02
N GLU A 53 -11.28 -2.49 8.25
CA GLU A 53 -10.25 -2.37 9.26
C GLU A 53 -9.28 -1.22 8.92
N PHE A 54 -8.92 -1.10 7.64
CA PHE A 54 -8.05 0.00 7.22
C PHE A 54 -8.70 1.35 7.50
N LEU A 55 -9.97 1.49 7.15
CA LEU A 55 -10.67 2.76 7.37
C LEU A 55 -10.80 3.08 8.85
N ALA A 56 -11.05 2.07 9.67
CA ALA A 56 -11.18 2.27 11.12
C ALA A 56 -9.86 2.67 11.77
N SER A 57 -8.74 2.32 11.14
CA SER A 57 -7.41 2.61 11.70
C SER A 57 -7.02 4.07 11.59
N GLU A 58 -7.71 4.84 10.73
CA GLU A 58 -7.40 6.23 10.46
C GLU A 58 -5.96 6.41 9.97
N SER A 59 -5.45 5.41 9.24
CA SER A 59 -4.07 5.43 8.76
C SER A 59 -3.90 6.06 7.38
N ALA A 60 -5.00 6.54 6.76
CA ALA A 60 -4.94 7.01 5.37
C ALA A 60 -3.92 8.14 5.20
N GLY A 61 -3.84 9.07 6.15
CA GLY A 61 -2.92 10.20 6.04
C GLY A 61 -1.45 9.80 6.18
N ALA A 62 -1.17 8.64 6.78
CA ALA A 62 0.18 8.17 6.98
C ALA A 62 0.59 7.11 5.96
N THR A 63 -0.30 6.75 5.04
CA THR A 63 -0.06 5.69 4.07
C THR A 63 0.38 6.31 2.75
N ALA A 64 1.58 5.93 2.31
CA ALA A 64 2.15 6.46 1.08
C ALA A 64 1.74 5.64 -0.14
N CYS A 65 1.41 4.37 0.06
CA CYS A 65 1.07 3.45 -1.01
C CYS A 65 0.22 2.32 -0.42
N LEU A 66 -0.83 1.92 -1.14
CA LEU A 66 -1.63 0.76 -0.75
C LEU A 66 -1.33 -0.41 -1.67
N VAL A 67 -1.14 -1.58 -1.07
CA VAL A 67 -1.17 -2.86 -1.79
C VAL A 67 -2.50 -3.48 -1.42
N LEU A 68 -3.40 -3.62 -2.38
CA LEU A 68 -4.81 -3.80 -2.09
C LEU A 68 -5.39 -4.95 -2.91
N ASP A 69 -5.83 -6.00 -2.22
CA ASP A 69 -6.53 -7.09 -2.89
C ASP A 69 -7.87 -6.57 -3.41
N VAL A 70 -8.18 -6.92 -4.65
CA VAL A 70 -9.44 -6.53 -5.26
C VAL A 70 -10.61 -7.24 -4.58
N HIS A 71 -10.43 -8.54 -4.30
CA HIS A 71 -11.52 -9.39 -3.80
C HIS A 71 -11.38 -9.60 -2.30
N LEU A 72 -11.99 -8.71 -1.54
CA LEU A 72 -12.05 -8.78 -0.09
C LEU A 72 -13.47 -9.14 0.33
N GLY A 73 -13.62 -9.82 1.45
CA GLY A 73 -14.94 -10.04 2.03
C GLY A 73 -15.47 -8.69 2.52
N GLY A 74 -16.71 -8.36 2.21
CA GLY A 74 -17.27 -7.06 2.54
C GLY A 74 -16.91 -6.02 1.50
N MET A 75 -16.39 -4.86 1.91
CA MET A 75 -16.00 -3.81 0.97
C MET A 75 -14.85 -4.30 0.09
N SER A 76 -14.99 -4.16 -1.23
CA SER A 76 -13.95 -4.61 -2.16
C SER A 76 -12.79 -3.61 -2.18
N GLY A 77 -11.68 -4.03 -2.82
CA GLY A 77 -10.55 -3.12 -3.00
C GLY A 77 -10.91 -1.91 -3.84
N PHE A 78 -11.73 -2.10 -4.87
CA PHE A 78 -12.17 -0.97 -5.69
C PHE A 78 -13.05 -0.02 -4.89
N ASP A 79 -13.92 -0.56 -4.03
CA ASP A 79 -14.76 0.27 -3.18
C ASP A 79 -13.92 1.09 -2.21
N LEU A 80 -12.88 0.50 -1.64
CA LEU A 80 -12.00 1.22 -0.73
C LEU A 80 -11.31 2.36 -1.45
N GLN A 81 -10.77 2.10 -2.64
CA GLN A 81 -10.09 3.14 -3.39
C GLN A 81 -11.03 4.29 -3.69
N GLN A 82 -12.25 3.98 -4.12
CA GLN A 82 -13.21 5.01 -4.44
C GLN A 82 -13.62 5.80 -3.18
N HIS A 83 -13.76 5.10 -2.07
CA HIS A 83 -14.10 5.75 -0.80
C HIS A 83 -13.03 6.79 -0.43
N LEU A 84 -11.76 6.40 -0.56
CA LEU A 84 -10.65 7.31 -0.22
C LEU A 84 -10.61 8.51 -1.15
N ALA A 85 -10.85 8.29 -2.44
CA ALA A 85 -10.86 9.39 -3.40
C ALA A 85 -12.00 10.36 -3.09
N THR A 86 -13.19 9.82 -2.80
CA THR A 86 -14.35 10.66 -2.49
C THR A 86 -14.15 11.43 -1.19
N ALA A 87 -13.45 10.84 -0.24
CA ALA A 87 -13.16 11.50 1.04
C ALA A 87 -12.05 12.54 0.95
N GLY A 88 -11.42 12.69 -0.22
CA GLY A 88 -10.33 13.66 -0.38
C GLY A 88 -8.98 13.17 0.09
N THR A 89 -8.82 11.86 0.30
CA THR A 89 -7.56 11.27 0.76
C THR A 89 -7.14 10.14 -0.18
N PRO A 90 -6.99 10.41 -1.50
CA PRO A 90 -6.57 9.35 -2.41
C PRO A 90 -5.16 8.89 -2.09
N ILE A 91 -4.94 7.58 -2.25
CA ILE A 91 -3.63 6.98 -1.98
C ILE A 91 -3.26 6.19 -3.24
N PRO A 92 -2.02 6.33 -3.73
CA PRO A 92 -1.57 5.50 -4.86
C PRO A 92 -1.74 4.03 -4.52
N THR A 93 -2.42 3.29 -5.38
CA THR A 93 -2.83 1.93 -5.09
C THR A 93 -2.28 0.94 -6.12
N ILE A 94 -1.68 -0.14 -5.61
CA ILE A 94 -1.28 -1.29 -6.40
C ILE A 94 -2.31 -2.37 -6.12
N PHE A 95 -3.12 -2.70 -7.13
CA PHE A 95 -4.11 -3.76 -6.99
C PHE A 95 -3.49 -5.12 -7.18
N ILE A 96 -3.86 -6.08 -6.33
CA ILE A 96 -3.46 -7.47 -6.48
C ILE A 96 -4.73 -8.31 -6.55
N THR A 97 -4.70 -9.39 -7.33
CA THR A 97 -5.87 -10.25 -7.46
C THR A 97 -5.50 -11.63 -7.96
N ALA A 98 -6.25 -12.64 -7.50
CA ALA A 98 -6.18 -13.98 -8.08
C ALA A 98 -7.11 -14.12 -9.29
N HIS A 99 -7.97 -13.13 -9.54
CA HIS A 99 -9.00 -13.19 -10.59
C HIS A 99 -8.69 -12.16 -11.68
N ASP A 100 -7.97 -12.62 -12.71
CA ASP A 100 -7.53 -11.74 -13.78
C ASP A 100 -8.49 -11.85 -14.98
N ASP A 101 -9.63 -11.21 -14.86
CA ASP A 101 -10.60 -11.15 -15.95
C ASP A 101 -10.63 -9.73 -16.54
N PRO A 102 -11.19 -9.57 -17.78
CA PRO A 102 -11.17 -8.26 -18.42
C PRO A 102 -11.87 -7.16 -17.63
N ALA A 103 -12.96 -7.47 -16.95
CA ALA A 103 -13.69 -6.47 -16.18
C ALA A 103 -12.85 -6.00 -15.00
N THR A 104 -12.18 -6.92 -14.30
CA THR A 104 -11.32 -6.58 -13.19
C THR A 104 -10.16 -5.72 -13.65
N ARG A 105 -9.52 -6.11 -14.77
CA ARG A 105 -8.40 -5.32 -15.29
C ARG A 105 -8.84 -3.92 -15.69
N GLN A 106 -10.03 -3.78 -16.25
CA GLN A 106 -10.53 -2.48 -16.65
C GLN A 106 -10.73 -1.57 -15.43
N ARG A 107 -11.32 -2.11 -14.37
CA ARG A 107 -11.53 -1.33 -13.16
C ARG A 107 -10.20 -1.00 -12.47
N ALA A 108 -9.22 -1.88 -12.56
CA ALA A 108 -7.93 -1.70 -11.90
C ALA A 108 -7.09 -0.59 -12.53
N ARG A 109 -7.50 -0.05 -13.67
CA ARG A 109 -6.80 1.07 -14.29
C ARG A 109 -6.76 2.32 -13.43
N SER A 110 -7.64 2.41 -12.44
CA SER A 110 -7.60 3.52 -11.50
C SER A 110 -6.42 3.43 -10.54
N GLY A 111 -5.74 2.28 -10.46
CA GLY A 111 -4.55 2.13 -9.65
C GLY A 111 -3.30 2.49 -10.44
N VAL A 112 -2.15 2.52 -9.74
CA VAL A 112 -0.86 2.79 -10.39
C VAL A 112 -0.25 1.53 -10.95
N ALA A 113 -0.68 0.35 -10.47
CA ALA A 113 -0.20 -0.93 -10.97
C ALA A 113 -1.23 -2.00 -10.66
N TYR A 114 -1.12 -3.11 -11.37
CA TYR A 114 -2.04 -4.24 -11.23
C TYR A 114 -1.21 -5.51 -11.34
N LEU A 115 -1.25 -6.36 -10.31
CA LEU A 115 -0.49 -7.60 -10.29
C LEU A 115 -1.41 -8.78 -10.08
N ARG A 116 -1.27 -9.79 -10.91
CA ARG A 116 -2.02 -11.02 -10.80
C ARG A 116 -1.26 -12.00 -9.89
N LYS A 117 -1.98 -12.62 -8.95
CA LYS A 117 -1.39 -13.66 -8.09
C LYS A 117 -1.27 -14.96 -8.87
N PRO A 118 -0.18 -15.70 -8.71
CA PRO A 118 1.05 -15.34 -8.01
C PRO A 118 1.88 -14.35 -8.84
N PHE A 119 2.49 -13.41 -8.17
CA PHE A 119 3.35 -12.44 -8.86
C PHE A 119 4.78 -12.55 -8.33
N ARG A 120 5.71 -11.97 -9.08
CA ARG A 120 7.11 -11.97 -8.66
C ARG A 120 7.30 -10.92 -7.58
N GLU A 121 8.13 -11.26 -6.60
CA GLU A 121 8.41 -10.33 -5.50
C GLU A 121 9.00 -9.03 -6.01
N ASP A 122 9.91 -9.11 -6.97
CA ASP A 122 10.54 -7.91 -7.51
C ASP A 122 9.55 -7.03 -8.29
N ALA A 123 8.50 -7.61 -8.84
CA ALA A 123 7.47 -6.82 -9.53
C ALA A 123 6.71 -5.95 -8.51
N LEU A 124 6.39 -6.50 -7.36
CA LEU A 124 5.70 -5.73 -6.33
C LEU A 124 6.62 -4.66 -5.74
N ILE A 125 7.84 -5.05 -5.38
CA ILE A 125 8.79 -4.11 -4.79
C ILE A 125 9.08 -2.97 -5.77
N GLY A 126 9.28 -3.30 -7.05
CA GLY A 126 9.53 -2.28 -8.06
C GLY A 126 8.37 -1.31 -8.23
N ALA A 127 7.14 -1.82 -8.18
CA ALA A 127 5.97 -0.95 -8.29
C ALA A 127 5.89 0.00 -7.10
N ILE A 128 6.17 -0.49 -5.89
CA ILE A 128 6.17 0.37 -4.70
C ILE A 128 7.26 1.42 -4.80
N GLN A 129 8.45 1.03 -5.23
CA GLN A 129 9.55 1.98 -5.37
C GLN A 129 9.21 3.10 -6.33
N GLN A 130 8.55 2.78 -7.45
CA GLN A 130 8.13 3.79 -8.41
C GLN A 130 7.15 4.78 -7.79
N VAL A 131 6.23 4.29 -6.97
CA VAL A 131 5.28 5.16 -6.29
C VAL A 131 6.01 6.11 -5.35
N LEU A 132 6.94 5.58 -4.54
CA LEU A 132 7.65 6.40 -3.56
C LEU A 132 8.58 7.41 -4.23
N GLU A 133 9.20 7.03 -5.36
CA GLU A 133 10.04 7.96 -6.12
C GLU A 133 9.20 9.10 -6.69
N GLY A 134 8.01 8.79 -7.18
CA GLY A 134 7.12 9.81 -7.68
C GLY A 134 6.71 10.81 -6.60
N ARG A 135 6.57 10.34 -5.37
CA ARG A 135 6.25 11.23 -4.25
C ARG A 135 7.40 12.16 -3.93
N GLY A 136 8.63 11.72 -4.16
CA GLY A 136 9.79 12.53 -3.88
C GLY A 136 10.06 13.58 -4.94
N ALA A 137 9.39 13.47 -6.07
CA ALA A 137 9.55 14.46 -7.15
C ALA A 137 8.66 15.70 -6.92
#